data_84148ecfa16d4ff98a0a57284c9af306
#
_entry.id   84148ecfa16d4ff98a0a57284c9af306
#
_cell.length_a   1.000
_cell.length_b   1.000
_cell.length_c   1.000
_cell.angle_alpha   90.00
_cell.angle_beta   90.00
_cell.angle_gamma   90.00
#
_symmetry.space_group_name_H-M   'P 1'
#
loop_
_entity.id
_entity.type
_entity.pdbx_description
1 polymer ?
#
loop_
_entity_poly.entity_id
_entity_poly.type
_entity_poly.pdbx_seq_one_letter_code
_entity_poly.pdbx_strand_id
1 'polypeptide(L)'
;DKLRAAQALSPEDVEVQRAATRMLPAVRACLEDELRANRIRRARACYDAWQTLQPRDAGLAEARRQLALQWIAVGDERLGSGDVEFAVQALREAQGLDAAAPGLDAFAARVRSAHAGDR
;
A
#
# COMPACT_ATOMS: atom_id res chain seq x y z
N ASP A 1 8.82 -12.81 36.44
CA ASP A 1 7.94 -11.77 35.95
C ASP A 1 7.67 -11.95 34.45
N LYS A 2 6.42 -12.10 34.09
CA LYS A 2 6.01 -12.34 32.71
C LYS A 2 6.40 -11.19 31.80
N LEU A 3 6.31 -9.96 32.27
CA LEU A 3 6.67 -8.79 31.51
C LEU A 3 8.16 -8.76 31.17
N ARG A 4 8.96 -9.08 32.16
CA ARG A 4 10.41 -9.13 31.98
C ARG A 4 10.80 -10.26 31.02
N ALA A 5 10.17 -11.41 31.15
CA ALA A 5 10.43 -12.56 30.27
C ALA A 5 10.03 -12.24 28.83
N ALA A 6 8.91 -11.55 28.63
CA ALA A 6 8.44 -11.17 27.30
C ALA A 6 9.34 -10.14 26.62
N GLN A 7 10.12 -9.37 27.39
CA GLN A 7 11.02 -8.37 26.87
C GLN A 7 12.45 -8.88 26.67
N ALA A 8 12.75 -10.07 27.19
CA ALA A 8 14.07 -10.67 27.05
C ALA A 8 14.22 -11.26 25.64
N LEU A 9 15.03 -10.61 24.81
CA LEU A 9 15.32 -11.08 23.45
C LEU A 9 16.69 -11.74 23.41
N SER A 10 16.81 -12.78 22.59
CA SER A 10 18.11 -13.39 22.34
C SER A 10 18.99 -12.39 21.55
N PRO A 11 20.34 -12.54 21.59
CA PRO A 11 21.22 -11.70 20.78
C PRO A 11 20.89 -11.75 19.29
N GLU A 12 20.44 -12.90 18.79
CA GLU A 12 20.04 -13.05 17.38
C GLU A 12 18.82 -12.20 17.05
N ASP A 13 17.81 -12.17 17.95
CA ASP A 13 16.61 -11.35 17.75
C ASP A 13 16.95 -9.87 17.73
N VAL A 14 17.87 -9.43 18.61
CA VAL A 14 18.31 -8.05 18.66
C VAL A 14 19.01 -7.66 17.35
N GLU A 15 19.85 -8.55 16.81
CA GLU A 15 20.55 -8.30 15.55
C GLU A 15 19.58 -8.22 14.38
N VAL A 16 18.57 -9.08 14.34
CA VAL A 16 17.54 -9.04 13.31
C VAL A 16 16.78 -7.71 13.36
N GLN A 17 16.41 -7.26 14.57
CA GLN A 17 15.71 -5.99 14.73
C GLN A 17 16.55 -4.80 14.33
N ARG A 18 17.86 -4.81 14.64
CA ARG A 18 18.77 -3.75 14.24
C ARG A 18 18.93 -3.70 12.73
N ALA A 19 19.03 -4.86 12.09
CA ALA A 19 19.12 -4.95 10.64
C ALA A 19 17.85 -4.38 9.99
N ALA A 20 16.67 -4.75 10.50
CA ALA A 20 15.39 -4.24 10.00
C ALA A 20 15.31 -2.72 10.15
N THR A 21 15.75 -2.18 11.30
CA THR A 21 15.74 -0.74 11.54
C THR A 21 16.66 -0.01 10.56
N ARG A 22 17.82 -0.58 10.26
CA ARG A 22 18.77 0.02 9.30
C ARG A 22 18.22 0.03 7.88
N MET A 23 17.41 -0.97 7.52
CA MET A 23 16.83 -1.08 6.17
C MET A 23 15.60 -0.20 5.97
N LEU A 24 14.98 0.26 7.04
CA LEU A 24 13.72 0.99 6.97
C LEU A 24 13.79 2.26 6.13
N PRO A 25 14.82 3.13 6.26
CA PRO A 25 14.90 4.33 5.43
C PRO A 25 14.94 4.02 3.93
N ALA A 26 15.66 2.95 3.54
CA ALA A 26 15.75 2.55 2.14
C ALA A 26 14.41 2.06 1.61
N VAL A 27 13.65 1.31 2.41
CA VAL A 27 12.35 0.81 2.01
C VAL A 27 11.35 1.95 1.87
N ARG A 28 11.39 2.92 2.78
CA ARG A 28 10.55 4.12 2.68
C ARG A 28 10.86 4.92 1.43
N ALA A 29 12.15 5.14 1.15
CA ALA A 29 12.58 5.83 -0.05
C ALA A 29 12.15 5.09 -1.32
N CYS A 30 12.22 3.77 -1.30
CA CYS A 30 11.75 2.92 -2.39
C CYS A 30 10.27 3.23 -2.71
N LEU A 31 9.42 3.23 -1.69
CA LEU A 31 8.00 3.52 -1.86
C LEU A 31 7.78 4.93 -2.45
N GLU A 32 8.43 5.93 -1.87
CA GLU A 32 8.31 7.32 -2.32
C GLU A 32 8.74 7.49 -3.78
N ASP A 33 9.87 6.88 -4.14
CA ASP A 33 10.42 6.99 -5.49
C ASP A 33 9.51 6.30 -6.50
N GLU A 34 8.99 5.12 -6.19
CA GLU A 34 8.12 4.37 -7.09
C GLU A 34 6.76 5.05 -7.25
N LEU A 35 6.20 5.65 -6.19
CA LEU A 35 4.97 6.43 -6.29
C LEU A 35 5.19 7.67 -7.15
N ARG A 36 6.31 8.36 -6.96
CA ARG A 36 6.64 9.55 -7.74
C ARG A 36 6.81 9.23 -9.22
N ALA A 37 7.36 8.06 -9.52
CA ALA A 37 7.54 7.58 -10.88
C ALA A 37 6.27 6.93 -11.46
N ASN A 38 5.20 6.88 -10.69
CA ASN A 38 3.92 6.26 -11.07
C ASN A 38 4.04 4.78 -11.42
N ARG A 39 4.95 4.08 -10.74
CA ARG A 39 5.13 2.64 -10.89
C ARG A 39 4.43 1.92 -9.74
N ILE A 40 3.11 1.82 -9.83
CA ILE A 40 2.25 1.42 -8.72
C ILE A 40 2.53 0.01 -8.20
N ARG A 41 2.82 -0.94 -9.07
CA ARG A 41 3.10 -2.33 -8.64
C ARG A 41 4.43 -2.43 -7.90
N ARG A 42 5.43 -1.67 -8.35
CA ARG A 42 6.72 -1.58 -7.64
C ARG A 42 6.56 -0.88 -6.31
N ALA A 43 5.74 0.18 -6.27
CA ALA A 43 5.43 0.88 -5.03
C ALA A 43 4.77 -0.08 -4.03
N ARG A 44 3.84 -0.92 -4.48
CA ARG A 44 3.21 -1.92 -3.63
C ARG A 44 4.23 -2.91 -3.07
N ALA A 45 5.19 -3.34 -3.89
CA ALA A 45 6.24 -4.24 -3.43
C ALA A 45 7.10 -3.59 -2.35
N CYS A 46 7.43 -2.29 -2.50
CA CYS A 46 8.17 -1.54 -1.47
C CYS A 46 7.37 -1.47 -0.17
N TYR A 47 6.08 -1.23 -0.27
CA TYR A 47 5.19 -1.21 0.90
C TYR A 47 5.17 -2.57 1.59
N ASP A 48 5.05 -3.65 0.83
CA ASP A 48 5.02 -5.01 1.39
C ASP A 48 6.31 -5.32 2.15
N ALA A 49 7.46 -4.90 1.59
CA ALA A 49 8.76 -5.05 2.26
C ALA A 49 8.80 -4.25 3.57
N TRP A 50 8.30 -3.02 3.55
CA TRP A 50 8.21 -2.17 4.74
C TRP A 50 7.37 -2.85 5.84
N GLN A 51 6.19 -3.32 5.46
CA GLN A 51 5.29 -3.99 6.39
C GLN A 51 5.94 -5.24 7.00
N THR A 52 6.67 -6.00 6.20
CA THR A 52 7.38 -7.18 6.67
C THR A 52 8.49 -6.82 7.67
N LEU A 53 9.24 -5.75 7.39
CA LEU A 53 10.34 -5.31 8.26
C LEU A 53 9.83 -4.73 9.57
N GLN A 54 8.78 -3.91 9.53
CA GLN A 54 8.28 -3.19 10.70
C GLN A 54 6.76 -3.15 10.68
N PRO A 55 6.09 -4.29 11.00
CA PRO A 55 4.63 -4.38 10.86
C PRO A 55 3.85 -3.43 11.77
N ARG A 56 4.49 -2.87 12.79
CA ARG A 56 3.85 -1.93 13.73
C ARG A 56 4.28 -0.48 13.51
N ASP A 57 4.98 -0.20 12.42
CA ASP A 57 5.42 1.17 12.14
C ASP A 57 4.22 2.08 11.94
N ALA A 58 4.23 3.22 12.65
CA ALA A 58 3.14 4.19 12.57
C ALA A 58 2.98 4.78 11.17
N GLY A 59 4.04 4.81 10.37
CA GLY A 59 4.01 5.34 9.01
C GLY A 59 3.27 4.48 8.01
N LEU A 60 2.99 3.22 8.35
CA LEU A 60 2.33 2.29 7.41
C LEU A 60 0.91 2.73 7.04
N ALA A 61 0.16 3.33 7.98
CA ALA A 61 -1.20 3.79 7.71
C ALA A 61 -1.22 4.86 6.61
N GLU A 62 -0.31 5.82 6.69
CA GLU A 62 -0.19 6.86 5.66
C GLU A 62 0.30 6.29 4.34
N ALA A 63 1.22 5.33 4.39
CA ALA A 63 1.70 4.64 3.19
C ALA A 63 0.55 3.92 2.48
N ARG A 64 -0.31 3.23 3.22
CA ARG A 64 -1.50 2.57 2.65
C ARG A 64 -2.43 3.57 1.99
N ARG A 65 -2.65 4.71 2.65
CA ARG A 65 -3.50 5.75 2.10
C ARG A 65 -2.94 6.29 0.79
N GLN A 66 -1.64 6.57 0.75
CA GLN A 66 -1.00 7.07 -0.48
C GLN A 66 -1.06 6.06 -1.62
N LEU A 67 -0.85 4.79 -1.33
CA LEU A 67 -1.00 3.73 -2.32
C LEU A 67 -2.43 3.63 -2.83
N ALA A 68 -3.41 3.69 -1.92
CA ALA A 68 -4.82 3.64 -2.31
C ALA A 68 -5.17 4.81 -3.22
N LEU A 69 -4.71 6.03 -2.88
CA LEU A 69 -4.95 7.21 -3.71
C LEU A 69 -4.31 7.06 -5.10
N GLN A 70 -3.13 6.48 -5.16
CA GLN A 70 -2.45 6.25 -6.43
C GLN A 70 -3.20 5.23 -7.28
N TRP A 71 -3.69 4.14 -6.68
CA TRP A 71 -4.53 3.17 -7.40
C TRP A 71 -5.79 3.81 -7.95
N ILE A 72 -6.44 4.67 -7.17
CA ILE A 72 -7.63 5.41 -7.61
C ILE A 72 -7.29 6.29 -8.81
N ALA A 73 -6.19 7.03 -8.73
CA ALA A 73 -5.77 7.94 -9.80
C ALA A 73 -5.46 7.18 -11.10
N VAL A 74 -4.67 6.12 -11.00
CA VAL A 74 -4.30 5.31 -12.18
C VAL A 74 -5.52 4.58 -12.73
N GLY A 75 -6.36 4.05 -11.83
CA GLY A 75 -7.58 3.37 -12.23
C GLY A 75 -8.56 4.29 -12.95
N ASP A 76 -8.70 5.52 -12.46
CA ASP A 76 -9.59 6.51 -13.06
C ASP A 76 -9.09 6.93 -14.45
N GLU A 77 -7.79 7.10 -14.59
CA GLU A 77 -7.17 7.42 -15.86
C GLU A 77 -7.41 6.30 -16.89
N ARG A 78 -7.18 5.06 -16.49
CA ARG A 78 -7.42 3.90 -17.35
C ARG A 78 -8.89 3.72 -17.68
N LEU A 79 -9.77 4.00 -16.72
CA LEU A 79 -11.21 3.97 -16.95
C LEU A 79 -11.60 4.97 -18.04
N GLY A 80 -11.03 6.17 -18.00
CA GLY A 80 -11.25 7.18 -19.02
C GLY A 80 -10.76 6.77 -20.41
N SER A 81 -9.80 5.85 -20.46
CA SER A 81 -9.28 5.29 -21.71
C SER A 81 -10.02 4.03 -22.15
N GLY A 82 -11.03 3.61 -21.41
CA GLY A 82 -11.84 2.44 -21.76
C GLY A 82 -11.36 1.13 -21.16
N ASP A 83 -10.31 1.15 -20.34
CA ASP A 83 -9.80 -0.06 -19.70
C ASP A 83 -10.55 -0.33 -18.39
N VAL A 84 -11.76 -0.84 -18.52
CA VAL A 84 -12.65 -1.10 -17.39
C VAL A 84 -12.09 -2.21 -16.49
N GLU A 85 -11.47 -3.22 -17.10
CA GLU A 85 -10.91 -4.35 -16.38
C GLU A 85 -9.81 -3.92 -15.40
N PHE A 86 -8.91 -3.06 -15.89
CA PHE A 86 -7.87 -2.50 -15.02
C PHE A 86 -8.48 -1.66 -13.89
N ALA A 87 -9.51 -0.86 -14.22
CA ALA A 87 -10.17 -0.02 -13.21
C ALA A 87 -10.83 -0.87 -12.11
N VAL A 88 -11.45 -2.00 -12.47
CA VAL A 88 -12.02 -2.93 -11.50
C VAL A 88 -10.93 -3.46 -10.56
N GLN A 89 -9.79 -3.85 -11.13
CA GLN A 89 -8.66 -4.34 -10.33
C GLN A 89 -8.11 -3.25 -9.42
N ALA A 90 -7.97 -2.02 -9.95
CA ALA A 90 -7.48 -0.88 -9.17
C ALA A 90 -8.41 -0.57 -8.00
N LEU A 91 -9.71 -0.68 -8.21
CA LEU A 91 -10.69 -0.49 -7.14
C LEU A 91 -10.50 -1.51 -6.02
N ARG A 92 -10.32 -2.78 -6.38
CA ARG A 92 -10.08 -3.83 -5.38
C ARG A 92 -8.81 -3.59 -4.59
N GLU A 93 -7.74 -3.18 -5.27
CA GLU A 93 -6.48 -2.87 -4.61
C GLU A 93 -6.62 -1.71 -3.64
N ALA A 94 -7.29 -0.63 -4.07
CA ALA A 94 -7.51 0.54 -3.23
C ALA A 94 -8.36 0.20 -2.00
N GLN A 95 -9.42 -0.57 -2.19
CA GLN A 95 -10.31 -1.01 -1.09
C GLN A 95 -9.55 -1.84 -0.06
N GLY A 96 -8.69 -2.73 -0.52
CA GLY A 96 -7.89 -3.58 0.36
C GLY A 96 -6.83 -2.81 1.14
N LEU A 97 -6.33 -1.72 0.58
CA LEU A 97 -5.31 -0.89 1.23
C LEU A 97 -5.92 0.08 2.24
N ASP A 98 -6.97 0.78 1.84
CA ASP A 98 -7.63 1.77 2.71
C ASP A 98 -9.08 1.97 2.27
N ALA A 99 -9.99 1.29 2.96
CA ALA A 99 -11.41 1.36 2.68
C ALA A 99 -12.02 2.76 2.89
N ALA A 100 -11.31 3.63 3.62
CA ALA A 100 -11.74 5.00 3.88
C ALA A 100 -10.98 6.03 3.04
N ALA A 101 -10.27 5.60 1.99
CA ALA A 101 -9.47 6.51 1.17
C ALA A 101 -10.36 7.58 0.52
N PRO A 102 -9.92 8.86 0.53
CA PRO A 102 -10.68 9.92 -0.13
C PRO A 102 -10.86 9.62 -1.62
N GLY A 103 -12.10 9.79 -2.10
CA GLY A 103 -12.43 9.56 -3.50
C GLY A 103 -12.73 8.13 -3.88
N LEU A 104 -12.56 7.18 -2.94
CA LEU A 104 -12.79 5.76 -3.22
C LEU A 104 -14.26 5.50 -3.62
N ASP A 105 -15.22 6.06 -2.89
CA ASP A 105 -16.64 5.84 -3.15
C ASP A 105 -17.04 6.39 -4.53
N ALA A 106 -16.54 7.57 -4.89
CA ALA A 106 -16.81 8.16 -6.20
C ALA A 106 -16.21 7.32 -7.32
N PHE A 107 -14.99 6.84 -7.13
CA PHE A 107 -14.32 5.96 -8.09
C PHE A 107 -15.10 4.64 -8.23
N ALA A 108 -15.53 4.06 -7.12
CA ALA A 108 -16.34 2.83 -7.13
C ALA A 108 -17.61 3.01 -7.94
N ALA A 109 -18.27 4.15 -7.79
CA ALA A 109 -19.49 4.45 -8.54
C ALA A 109 -19.21 4.54 -10.05
N ARG A 110 -18.11 5.18 -10.43
CA ARG A 110 -17.75 5.29 -11.85
C ARG A 110 -17.40 3.94 -12.45
N VAL A 111 -16.70 3.09 -11.70
CA VAL A 111 -16.37 1.73 -12.15
C VAL A 111 -17.63 0.90 -12.35
N ARG A 112 -18.56 0.94 -11.39
CA ARG A 112 -19.82 0.20 -11.50
C ARG A 112 -20.61 0.65 -12.72
N SER A 113 -20.68 1.95 -12.96
CA SER A 113 -21.38 2.52 -14.09
C SER A 113 -20.81 2.05 -15.42
N ALA A 114 -19.49 2.11 -15.54
CA ALA A 114 -18.79 1.68 -16.75
C ALA A 114 -18.89 0.17 -16.96
N HIS A 115 -18.80 -0.61 -15.89
CA HIS A 115 -18.89 -2.06 -15.95
C HIS A 115 -20.28 -2.51 -16.40
N ALA A 116 -21.32 -1.85 -15.90
CA ALA A 116 -22.70 -2.13 -16.31
C ALA A 116 -22.93 -1.76 -17.79
N GLY A 117 -22.31 -0.64 -18.24
CA GLY A 117 -22.43 -0.22 -19.63
C GLY A 117 -21.67 -1.10 -20.61
N ASP A 118 -20.74 -1.88 -20.12
CA ASP A 118 -19.89 -2.76 -20.94
C ASP A 118 -20.59 -4.08 -21.29
N ARG A 119 -21.76 -4.32 -20.73
CA ARG A 119 -22.58 -5.51 -21.00
C ARG A 119 -23.50 -5.31 -22.22
#